data_50c518dcbfbbb15dc270df0d8fb5143a
#
_entry.id   50c518dcbfbbb15dc270df0d8fb5143a
#
_cell.length_a   1.000
_cell.length_b   1.000
_cell.length_c   1.000
_cell.angle_alpha   90.00
_cell.angle_beta   90.00
_cell.angle_gamma   90.00
#
_symmetry.space_group_name_H-M   'P 1'
#
loop_
_entity.id
_entity.type
_entity.pdbx_description
1 polymer ?
#
loop_
_entity_poly.entity_id
_entity_poly.type
_entity_poly.pdbx_seq_one_letter_code
_entity_poly.pdbx_strand_id
1 'polypeptide(L)'
;MLTEKEAEQKLRELAEEFRSLMKQHQYVKAKQRYETARSVAVTMELSEDIREELFGVRGGKGEILRKGAFPEELVQRAFYEASVRKT
;
A
#
# COMPACT_ATOMS: atom_id res chain seq x y z
N MET A 1 4.65 -18.83 -10.96
CA MET A 1 5.49 -17.72 -10.46
C MET A 1 5.12 -16.43 -11.19
N LEU A 2 4.91 -15.34 -10.47
CA LEU A 2 4.57 -14.06 -11.09
C LEU A 2 5.79 -13.41 -11.74
N THR A 3 5.59 -12.85 -12.95
CA THR A 3 6.61 -12.00 -13.55
C THR A 3 6.56 -10.63 -12.87
N GLU A 4 7.59 -9.81 -13.08
CA GLU A 4 7.61 -8.45 -12.52
C GLU A 4 6.39 -7.65 -12.98
N LYS A 5 6.01 -7.80 -14.26
CA LYS A 5 4.86 -7.09 -14.79
C LYS A 5 3.56 -7.55 -14.16
N GLU A 6 3.40 -8.84 -13.92
CA GLU A 6 2.23 -9.39 -13.27
C GLU A 6 2.17 -8.94 -11.81
N ALA A 7 3.32 -8.90 -11.14
CA ALA A 7 3.40 -8.43 -9.76
C ALA A 7 3.01 -6.96 -9.69
N GLU A 8 3.48 -6.13 -10.62
CA GLU A 8 3.12 -4.72 -10.67
C GLU A 8 1.63 -4.55 -10.85
N GLN A 9 1.03 -5.32 -11.76
CA GLN A 9 -0.41 -5.28 -12.00
C GLN A 9 -1.19 -5.67 -10.73
N LYS A 10 -0.74 -6.72 -10.07
CA LYS A 10 -1.36 -7.17 -8.81
C LYS A 10 -1.31 -6.08 -7.75
N LEU A 11 -0.17 -5.39 -7.65
CA LEU A 11 -0.02 -4.31 -6.67
C LEU A 11 -0.92 -3.13 -6.98
N ARG A 12 -1.11 -2.80 -8.25
CA ARG A 12 -2.03 -1.72 -8.64
C ARG A 12 -3.48 -2.09 -8.31
N GLU A 13 -3.85 -3.35 -8.51
CA GLU A 13 -5.18 -3.83 -8.12
C GLU A 13 -5.37 -3.75 -6.62
N LEU A 14 -4.36 -4.15 -5.85
CA LEU A 14 -4.42 -4.06 -4.39
C LEU A 14 -4.54 -2.60 -3.92
N ALA A 15 -3.90 -1.67 -4.61
CA ALA A 15 -4.01 -0.26 -4.28
C ALA A 15 -5.43 0.26 -4.52
N GLU A 16 -6.07 -0.16 -5.60
CA GLU A 16 -7.44 0.22 -5.89
C GLU A 16 -8.39 -0.37 -4.85
N GLU A 17 -8.20 -1.64 -4.50
CA GLU A 17 -9.00 -2.30 -3.45
C GLU A 17 -8.83 -1.58 -2.11
N PHE A 18 -7.60 -1.22 -1.78
CA PHE A 18 -7.31 -0.50 -0.55
C PHE A 18 -8.09 0.81 -0.47
N ARG A 19 -8.05 1.60 -1.54
CA ARG A 19 -8.76 2.88 -1.58
C ARG A 19 -10.27 2.69 -1.47
N SER A 20 -10.80 1.69 -2.16
CA SER A 20 -12.23 1.38 -2.11
C SER A 20 -12.65 0.99 -0.70
N LEU A 21 -11.88 0.12 -0.05
CA LEU A 21 -12.15 -0.31 1.31
C LEU A 21 -12.07 0.85 2.30
N MET A 22 -11.13 1.78 2.10
CA MET A 22 -11.05 2.96 2.95
C MET A 22 -12.29 3.84 2.82
N LYS A 23 -12.82 4.00 1.60
CA LYS A 23 -14.06 4.75 1.38
C LYS A 23 -15.25 4.09 2.06
N GLN A 24 -15.23 2.76 2.17
CA GLN A 24 -16.29 2.00 2.82
C GLN A 24 -16.08 1.85 4.32
N HIS A 25 -15.03 2.47 4.87
CA HIS A 25 -14.67 2.39 6.28
C HIS A 25 -14.38 0.95 6.73
N GLN A 26 -13.90 0.11 5.82
CA GLN A 26 -13.52 -1.27 6.12
C GLN A 26 -12.01 -1.33 6.37
N TYR A 27 -11.62 -0.82 7.52
CA TYR A 27 -10.21 -0.57 7.83
C TYR A 27 -9.37 -1.83 8.02
N VAL A 28 -9.94 -2.87 8.63
CA VAL A 28 -9.22 -4.14 8.81
C VAL A 28 -8.87 -4.75 7.46
N LYS A 29 -9.84 -4.78 6.54
CA LYS A 29 -9.61 -5.31 5.20
C LYS A 29 -8.64 -4.45 4.40
N ALA A 30 -8.74 -3.13 4.53
CA ALA A 30 -7.82 -2.21 3.86
C ALA A 30 -6.39 -2.45 4.34
N LYS A 31 -6.21 -2.59 5.65
CA LYS A 31 -4.90 -2.90 6.23
C LYS A 31 -4.33 -4.20 5.65
N GLN A 32 -5.16 -5.23 5.54
CA GLN A 32 -4.74 -6.52 4.98
C GLN A 32 -4.28 -6.37 3.53
N ARG A 33 -4.96 -5.57 2.74
CA ARG A 33 -4.58 -5.34 1.35
C ARG A 33 -3.23 -4.64 1.26
N TYR A 34 -3.01 -3.65 2.12
CA TYR A 34 -1.73 -2.97 2.19
C TYR A 34 -0.59 -3.92 2.60
N GLU A 35 -0.82 -4.73 3.63
CA GLU A 35 0.19 -5.69 4.08
C GLU A 35 0.52 -6.72 3.00
N THR A 36 -0.49 -7.18 2.27
CA THR A 36 -0.28 -8.09 1.14
C THR A 36 0.58 -7.41 0.07
N ALA A 37 0.30 -6.15 -0.24
CA ALA A 37 1.06 -5.40 -1.23
C ALA A 37 2.52 -5.27 -0.81
N ARG A 38 2.78 -4.98 0.46
CA ARG A 38 4.15 -4.87 0.97
C ARG A 38 4.88 -6.21 0.85
N SER A 39 4.21 -7.31 1.19
CA SER A 39 4.79 -8.64 1.07
C SER A 39 5.16 -8.97 -0.37
N VAL A 40 4.26 -8.68 -1.30
CA VAL A 40 4.52 -8.92 -2.72
C VAL A 40 5.71 -8.10 -3.19
N ALA A 41 5.77 -6.82 -2.83
CA ALA A 41 6.85 -5.93 -3.24
C ALA A 41 8.21 -6.42 -2.72
N VAL A 42 8.26 -6.88 -1.48
CA VAL A 42 9.50 -7.39 -0.89
C VAL A 42 9.90 -8.72 -1.53
N THR A 43 8.95 -9.64 -1.66
CA THR A 43 9.20 -10.98 -2.20
C THR A 43 9.67 -10.95 -3.65
N MET A 44 9.08 -10.07 -4.46
CA MET A 44 9.41 -9.98 -5.88
C MET A 44 10.63 -9.12 -6.19
N GLU A 45 11.18 -8.45 -5.18
CA GLU A 45 12.34 -7.57 -5.36
C GLU A 45 12.16 -6.59 -6.51
N LEU A 46 11.01 -5.90 -6.51
CA LEU A 46 10.69 -4.95 -7.57
C LEU A 46 11.67 -3.79 -7.63
N SER A 47 11.81 -3.21 -8.82
CA SER A 47 12.68 -2.06 -9.04
C SER A 47 12.29 -0.90 -8.12
N GLU A 48 13.25 -0.04 -7.83
CA GLU A 48 13.01 1.13 -6.99
C GLU A 48 11.95 2.04 -7.57
N ASP A 49 11.95 2.22 -8.91
CA ASP A 49 10.96 3.06 -9.58
C ASP A 49 9.53 2.59 -9.32
N ILE A 50 9.28 1.29 -9.42
CA ILE A 50 7.96 0.73 -9.18
C ILE A 50 7.57 0.89 -7.72
N ARG A 51 8.51 0.64 -6.80
CA ARG A 51 8.25 0.80 -5.37
C ARG A 51 7.92 2.24 -5.02
N GLU A 52 8.61 3.20 -5.63
CA GLU A 52 8.35 4.62 -5.40
C GLU A 52 6.96 5.02 -5.92
N GLU A 53 6.55 4.50 -7.07
CA GLU A 53 5.21 4.76 -7.59
C GLU A 53 4.13 4.23 -6.67
N LEU A 54 4.36 3.09 -6.03
CA LEU A 54 3.37 2.45 -5.18
C LEU A 54 3.37 3.01 -3.77
N PHE A 55 4.54 3.20 -3.19
CA PHE A 55 4.66 3.55 -1.78
C PHE A 55 5.16 4.97 -1.52
N GLY A 56 5.48 5.69 -2.60
CA GLY A 56 5.92 7.08 -2.49
C GLY A 56 7.42 7.21 -2.21
N VAL A 57 7.86 8.46 -2.09
CA VAL A 57 9.26 8.80 -1.84
C VAL A 57 9.33 9.63 -0.56
N ARG A 58 10.26 9.29 0.32
CA ARG A 58 10.49 10.04 1.55
C ARG A 58 11.84 10.74 1.52
N GLY A 59 11.89 11.91 2.15
CA GLY A 59 13.13 12.65 2.31
C GLY A 59 13.91 12.16 3.53
N GLY A 60 15.12 12.69 3.72
CA GLY A 60 15.99 12.31 4.81
C GLY A 60 15.44 12.60 6.19
N LYS A 61 14.48 13.51 6.31
CA LYS A 61 13.82 13.85 7.57
C LYS A 61 12.48 13.15 7.74
N GLY A 62 12.20 12.17 6.88
CA GLY A 62 10.94 11.44 6.94
C GLY A 62 9.76 12.13 6.26
N GLU A 63 9.96 13.34 5.72
CA GLU A 63 8.89 14.04 5.02
C GLU A 63 8.52 13.33 3.73
N ILE A 64 7.26 13.46 3.32
CA ILE A 64 6.78 12.84 2.09
C ILE A 64 7.09 13.75 0.92
N LEU A 65 8.03 13.35 0.06
CA LEU A 65 8.42 14.10 -1.12
C LEU A 65 7.47 13.82 -2.29
N ARG A 66 6.98 12.59 -2.39
CA ARG A 66 6.03 12.20 -3.43
C ARG A 66 5.12 11.09 -2.89
N LYS A 67 3.82 11.26 -3.06
CA LYS A 67 2.84 10.25 -2.65
C LYS A 67 2.78 9.13 -3.67
N GLY A 68 2.56 7.91 -3.19
CA GLY A 68 2.39 6.76 -4.05
C GLY A 68 0.92 6.35 -4.16
N ALA A 69 0.70 5.16 -4.73
CA ALA A 69 -0.63 4.60 -4.87
C ALA A 69 -1.26 4.26 -3.52
N PHE A 70 -0.43 4.06 -2.48
CA PHE A 70 -0.87 3.88 -1.10
C PHE A 70 -0.48 5.11 -0.29
N PRO A 71 -1.32 6.17 -0.29
CA PRO A 71 -0.98 7.40 0.45
C PRO A 71 -0.78 7.12 1.94
N GLU A 72 0.29 7.67 2.49
CA GLU A 72 0.67 7.42 3.87
C GLU A 72 -0.44 7.76 4.89
N GLU A 73 -1.12 8.87 4.68
CA GLU A 73 -2.19 9.31 5.58
C GLU A 73 -3.29 8.25 5.66
N LEU A 74 -3.62 7.64 4.52
CA LEU A 74 -4.64 6.59 4.48
C LEU A 74 -4.13 5.31 5.12
N VAL A 75 -2.86 4.97 4.90
CA VAL A 75 -2.26 3.78 5.50
C VAL A 75 -2.25 3.90 7.02
N GLN A 76 -1.81 5.04 7.54
CA GLN A 76 -1.78 5.29 8.98
C GLN A 76 -3.18 5.24 9.57
N ARG A 77 -4.16 5.80 8.87
CA ARG A 77 -5.55 5.76 9.31
C ARG A 77 -6.07 4.34 9.37
N ALA A 78 -5.77 3.54 8.34
CA ALA A 78 -6.21 2.14 8.30
C ALA A 78 -5.65 1.36 9.48
N PHE A 79 -4.38 1.53 9.79
CA PHE A 79 -3.73 0.84 10.90
C PHE A 79 -4.33 1.29 12.24
N TYR A 80 -4.51 2.59 12.42
CA TYR A 80 -5.09 3.13 13.65
C TYR A 80 -6.52 2.62 13.85
N GLU A 81 -7.37 2.78 12.83
CA GLU A 81 -8.78 2.38 12.93
C GLU A 81 -8.94 0.87 13.09
N ALA A 82 -8.12 0.07 12.41
CA ALA A 82 -8.15 -1.37 12.54
C ALA A 82 -7.77 -1.80 13.97
N SER A 83 -6.84 -1.08 14.58
CA SER A 83 -6.41 -1.35 15.95
C SER A 83 -7.51 -1.03 16.97
N VAL A 84 -8.25 0.06 16.74
CA VAL A 84 -9.29 0.54 17.66
C VAL A 84 -10.60 -0.25 17.50
N ARG A 85 -11.02 -0.46 16.25
CA ARG A 85 -12.33 -1.05 15.97
C ARG A 85 -12.37 -2.57 15.98
N LYS A 86 -11.26 -3.21 15.67
CA LYS A 86 -11.15 -4.69 15.64
C LYS A 86 -12.19 -5.38 14.76
N THR A 87 -12.59 -4.76 13.67
CA THR A 87 -13.59 -5.33 12.77
C THR A 87 -13.07 -5.44 11.36
#